data_dcacdb2d2ad6cd84dc28bd6daebf220a
#
_entry.id   dcacdb2d2ad6cd84dc28bd6daebf220a
#
_cell.length_a   1.000
_cell.length_b   1.000
_cell.length_c   1.000
_cell.angle_alpha   90.00
_cell.angle_beta   90.00
_cell.angle_gamma   90.00
#
_symmetry.space_group_name_H-M   'P 1'
#
loop_
_entity.id
_entity.type
_entity.pdbx_description
1 polymer ?
#
loop_
_entity_poly.entity_id
_entity_poly.type
_entity_poly.pdbx_seq_one_letter_code
_entity_poly.pdbx_strand_id
1 'polypeptide(L)'
;MILALDVGNTNITCGVFDGDRIKASFRITTKMPRTSDEYGMLLSTLLERNQVGMDDIHDAIICSVVPNIMHSLQNGLIKYFNIRPIIVEAGIKTGIRIATPNPQQIGADRIVDAVAAYEVYGGPVLVIDFGTATTYDMVDENGTFMGGITAPGIRISAKALWEDAAKLPEIEIKKPDNILGKDTITSMQAGLVYGQIGQTEYIINKVKEETGMYDAKVVVTGGLGRIISNETENVDVYDPDLTLKGINLVYRKQNRKGVK
;
A
#
# COMPACT_ATOMS: atom_id res chain seq x y z
N MET A 1 4.54 -8.06 20.76
CA MET A 1 4.47 -7.29 19.49
C MET A 1 3.66 -8.06 18.45
N ILE A 2 3.18 -7.42 17.40
CA ILE A 2 2.52 -8.09 16.28
C ILE A 2 3.32 -7.89 14.98
N LEU A 3 3.20 -8.86 14.08
CA LEU A 3 3.79 -8.80 12.74
C LEU A 3 2.67 -8.54 11.72
N ALA A 4 2.68 -7.36 11.11
CA ALA A 4 1.79 -6.99 10.02
C ALA A 4 2.50 -7.22 8.67
N LEU A 5 1.84 -7.94 7.76
CA LEU A 5 2.38 -8.26 6.44
C LEU A 5 1.43 -7.75 5.36
N ASP A 6 1.94 -6.85 4.53
CA ASP A 6 1.32 -6.44 3.28
C ASP A 6 1.94 -7.22 2.12
N VAL A 7 1.15 -8.09 1.49
CA VAL A 7 1.59 -9.00 0.42
C VAL A 7 1.13 -8.44 -0.92
N GLY A 8 1.94 -7.56 -1.49
CA GLY A 8 1.72 -7.00 -2.82
C GLY A 8 2.36 -7.83 -3.94
N ASN A 9 2.04 -7.50 -5.19
CA ASN A 9 2.53 -8.21 -6.39
C ASN A 9 4.06 -8.13 -6.58
N THR A 10 4.72 -7.13 -6.01
CA THR A 10 6.16 -6.92 -6.17
C THR A 10 6.93 -7.28 -4.90
N ASN A 11 6.44 -6.84 -3.75
CA ASN A 11 7.07 -7.04 -2.45
C ASN A 11 6.06 -7.44 -1.39
N ILE A 12 6.54 -8.15 -0.39
CA ILE A 12 5.91 -8.30 0.92
C ILE A 12 6.53 -7.22 1.81
N THR A 13 5.74 -6.27 2.28
CA THR A 13 6.17 -5.28 3.26
C THR A 13 5.80 -5.79 4.64
N CYS A 14 6.78 -5.89 5.53
CA CYS A 14 6.60 -6.37 6.89
C CYS A 14 6.78 -5.22 7.87
N GLY A 15 5.87 -5.10 8.83
CA GLY A 15 5.94 -4.14 9.93
C GLY A 15 5.79 -4.84 11.27
N VAL A 16 6.68 -4.55 12.20
CA VAL A 16 6.58 -4.99 13.59
C VAL A 16 6.01 -3.87 14.42
N PHE A 17 4.88 -4.13 15.06
CA PHE A 17 4.20 -3.13 15.89
C PHE A 17 4.29 -3.47 17.38
N ASP A 18 4.60 -2.44 18.17
CA ASP A 18 4.40 -2.42 19.60
C ASP A 18 3.33 -1.37 19.91
N GLY A 19 2.09 -1.84 20.13
CA GLY A 19 0.92 -0.98 20.13
C GLY A 19 0.69 -0.29 18.78
N ASP A 20 0.77 1.04 18.75
CA ASP A 20 0.62 1.86 17.53
C ASP A 20 1.97 2.22 16.88
N ARG A 21 3.08 1.91 17.55
CA ARG A 21 4.41 2.26 17.08
C ARG A 21 4.99 1.17 16.19
N ILE A 22 5.47 1.54 15.02
CA ILE A 22 6.30 0.68 14.18
C ILE A 22 7.70 0.63 14.81
N LYS A 23 8.11 -0.56 15.26
CA LYS A 23 9.43 -0.81 15.84
C LYS A 23 10.45 -1.17 14.77
N ALA A 24 10.03 -1.91 13.76
CA ALA A 24 10.85 -2.31 12.63
C ALA A 24 9.99 -2.45 11.37
N SER A 25 10.57 -2.18 10.20
CA SER A 25 9.97 -2.52 8.92
C SER A 25 11.03 -3.01 7.94
N PHE A 26 10.66 -3.98 7.12
CA PHE A 26 11.54 -4.56 6.09
C PHE A 26 10.71 -5.13 4.94
N ARG A 27 11.37 -5.43 3.82
CA ARG A 27 10.70 -5.92 2.61
C ARG A 27 11.35 -7.20 2.10
N ILE A 28 10.49 -8.06 1.54
CA ILE A 28 10.86 -9.32 0.88
C ILE A 28 10.26 -9.28 -0.52
N THR A 29 10.98 -9.68 -1.55
CA THR A 29 10.39 -9.76 -2.90
C THR A 29 9.34 -10.87 -2.98
N THR A 30 8.18 -10.57 -3.58
CA THR A 30 7.12 -11.54 -3.85
C THR A 30 7.41 -12.39 -5.09
N LYS A 31 8.24 -11.88 -6.01
CA LYS A 31 8.48 -12.47 -7.33
C LYS A 31 9.19 -13.83 -7.31
N MET A 32 9.83 -14.19 -6.20
CA MET A 32 10.53 -15.47 -6.05
C MET A 32 9.65 -16.46 -5.30
N PRO A 33 9.30 -17.61 -5.90
CA PRO A 33 8.63 -18.69 -5.17
C PRO A 33 9.48 -19.14 -3.99
N ARG A 34 8.85 -19.31 -2.83
CA ARG A 34 9.50 -19.77 -1.59
C ARG A 34 8.68 -20.84 -0.92
N THR A 35 9.37 -21.78 -0.30
CA THR A 35 8.78 -22.75 0.61
C THR A 35 8.42 -22.11 1.96
N SER A 36 7.65 -22.82 2.77
CA SER A 36 7.35 -22.37 4.14
C SER A 36 8.60 -22.23 5.00
N ASP A 37 9.61 -23.10 4.79
CA ASP A 37 10.87 -23.02 5.52
C ASP A 37 11.69 -21.78 5.15
N GLU A 38 11.76 -21.45 3.86
CA GLU A 38 12.43 -20.25 3.40
C GLU A 38 11.76 -18.98 3.93
N TYR A 39 10.42 -18.92 3.94
CA TYR A 39 9.71 -17.78 4.56
C TYR A 39 9.97 -17.70 6.07
N GLY A 40 9.89 -18.81 6.80
CA GLY A 40 10.13 -18.85 8.23
C GLY A 40 11.53 -18.39 8.59
N MET A 41 12.55 -18.96 7.94
CA MET A 41 13.96 -18.58 8.17
C MET A 41 14.24 -17.12 7.79
N LEU A 42 13.71 -16.66 6.66
CA LEU A 42 13.93 -15.28 6.20
C LEU A 42 13.31 -14.27 7.16
N LEU A 43 12.06 -14.51 7.59
CA LEU A 43 11.39 -13.65 8.57
C LEU A 43 12.15 -13.64 9.90
N SER A 44 12.56 -14.80 10.41
CA SER A 44 13.36 -14.90 11.64
C SER A 44 14.67 -14.11 11.57
N THR A 45 15.41 -14.27 10.48
CA THR A 45 16.68 -13.57 10.26
C THR A 45 16.46 -12.05 10.16
N LEU A 46 15.42 -11.59 9.45
CA LEU A 46 15.14 -10.17 9.30
C LEU A 46 14.67 -9.55 10.62
N LEU A 47 13.88 -10.26 11.42
CA LEU A 47 13.50 -9.81 12.75
C LEU A 47 14.72 -9.65 13.66
N GLU A 48 15.58 -10.67 13.72
CA GLU A 48 16.80 -10.63 14.52
C GLU A 48 17.71 -9.47 14.11
N ARG A 49 17.90 -9.23 12.81
CA ARG A 49 18.67 -8.08 12.28
C ARG A 49 18.09 -6.73 12.68
N ASN A 50 16.80 -6.67 12.92
CA ASN A 50 16.09 -5.48 13.41
C ASN A 50 15.95 -5.48 14.95
N GLN A 51 16.69 -6.32 15.67
CA GLN A 51 16.71 -6.42 17.15
C GLN A 51 15.32 -6.76 17.73
N VAL A 52 14.58 -7.63 17.02
CA VAL A 52 13.29 -8.19 17.46
C VAL A 52 13.45 -9.70 17.63
N GLY A 53 13.23 -10.19 18.84
CA GLY A 53 13.21 -11.63 19.11
C GLY A 53 11.99 -12.30 18.49
N MET A 54 12.13 -13.57 18.07
CA MET A 54 11.00 -14.35 17.56
C MET A 54 9.92 -14.49 18.64
N ASP A 55 10.31 -14.70 19.89
CA ASP A 55 9.42 -14.85 21.04
C ASP A 55 8.69 -13.54 21.41
N ASP A 56 9.16 -12.40 20.92
CA ASP A 56 8.49 -11.12 21.12
C ASP A 56 7.28 -10.96 20.20
N ILE A 57 7.18 -11.76 19.14
CA ILE A 57 6.05 -11.74 18.21
C ILE A 57 4.98 -12.71 18.72
N HIS A 58 3.83 -12.17 19.13
CA HIS A 58 2.74 -12.96 19.74
C HIS A 58 1.58 -13.21 18.78
N ASP A 59 1.49 -12.42 17.69
CA ASP A 59 0.43 -12.56 16.70
C ASP A 59 0.87 -11.99 15.35
N ALA A 60 0.15 -12.34 14.28
CA ALA A 60 0.40 -11.83 12.94
C ALA A 60 -0.90 -11.58 12.19
N ILE A 61 -0.87 -10.59 11.30
CA ILE A 61 -1.96 -10.29 10.37
C ILE A 61 -1.40 -10.10 8.96
N ILE A 62 -2.09 -10.68 7.98
CA ILE A 62 -1.70 -10.62 6.57
C ILE A 62 -2.81 -9.94 5.77
N CYS A 63 -2.44 -8.87 5.07
CA CYS A 63 -3.19 -8.31 3.96
C CYS A 63 -2.55 -8.79 2.66
N SER A 64 -3.31 -9.35 1.73
CA SER A 64 -2.74 -9.94 0.52
C SER A 64 -3.62 -9.76 -0.71
N VAL A 65 -2.96 -9.44 -1.82
CA VAL A 65 -3.52 -9.51 -3.19
C VAL A 65 -2.85 -10.60 -4.04
N VAL A 66 -2.04 -11.48 -3.41
CA VAL A 66 -1.26 -12.54 -4.09
C VAL A 66 -1.57 -13.91 -3.49
N PRO A 67 -2.63 -14.59 -3.96
CA PRO A 67 -3.09 -15.85 -3.36
C PRO A 67 -2.05 -16.99 -3.44
N ASN A 68 -1.21 -17.01 -4.47
CA ASN A 68 -0.32 -18.13 -4.76
C ASN A 68 0.75 -18.40 -3.69
N ILE A 69 1.16 -17.39 -2.93
CA ILE A 69 2.19 -17.54 -1.89
C ILE A 69 1.60 -17.73 -0.49
N MET A 70 0.29 -17.54 -0.32
CA MET A 70 -0.36 -17.50 1.00
C MET A 70 -0.19 -18.79 1.78
N HIS A 71 -0.31 -19.94 1.10
CA HIS A 71 -0.13 -21.25 1.75
C HIS A 71 1.28 -21.39 2.38
N SER A 72 2.33 -21.08 1.61
CA SER A 72 3.71 -21.19 2.10
C SER A 72 4.02 -20.15 3.19
N LEU A 73 3.53 -18.92 3.02
CA LEU A 73 3.76 -17.84 4.00
C LEU A 73 3.07 -18.13 5.34
N GLN A 74 1.80 -18.55 5.31
CA GLN A 74 1.06 -18.92 6.53
C GLN A 74 1.71 -20.10 7.24
N ASN A 75 2.10 -21.16 6.50
CA ASN A 75 2.76 -22.31 7.09
C ASN A 75 4.14 -21.96 7.66
N GLY A 76 4.86 -21.02 7.06
CA GLY A 76 6.10 -20.47 7.61
C GLY A 76 5.88 -19.84 8.99
N LEU A 77 4.83 -19.01 9.13
CA LEU A 77 4.48 -18.40 10.41
C LEU A 77 4.04 -19.46 11.45
N ILE A 78 3.26 -20.44 11.06
CA ILE A 78 2.83 -21.51 11.97
C ILE A 78 4.03 -22.34 12.43
N LYS A 79 4.90 -22.74 11.51
CA LYS A 79 6.02 -23.66 11.81
C LYS A 79 7.14 -23.02 12.62
N TYR A 80 7.47 -21.77 12.34
CA TYR A 80 8.63 -21.10 12.94
C TYR A 80 8.28 -20.18 14.10
N PHE A 81 7.06 -19.61 14.10
CA PHE A 81 6.61 -18.68 15.14
C PHE A 81 5.49 -19.24 16.01
N ASN A 82 4.95 -20.41 15.66
CA ASN A 82 3.75 -20.99 16.29
C ASN A 82 2.53 -20.04 16.25
N ILE A 83 2.42 -19.21 15.19
CA ILE A 83 1.38 -18.19 15.03
C ILE A 83 0.49 -18.56 13.84
N ARG A 84 -0.83 -18.61 14.04
CA ARG A 84 -1.83 -18.62 12.98
C ARG A 84 -2.20 -17.17 12.65
N PRO A 85 -1.79 -16.64 11.48
CA PRO A 85 -2.07 -15.25 11.19
C PRO A 85 -3.56 -15.00 10.92
N ILE A 86 -4.03 -13.82 11.28
CA ILE A 86 -5.32 -13.29 10.84
C ILE A 86 -5.16 -12.86 9.37
N ILE A 87 -6.14 -13.19 8.53
CA ILE A 87 -6.13 -12.78 7.12
C ILE A 87 -7.15 -11.67 6.92
N VAL A 88 -6.73 -10.59 6.26
CA VAL A 88 -7.63 -9.52 5.83
C VAL A 88 -8.41 -10.00 4.62
N GLU A 89 -9.65 -10.39 4.84
CA GLU A 89 -10.55 -10.91 3.81
C GLU A 89 -11.96 -10.34 3.96
N ALA A 90 -12.83 -10.62 3.01
CA ALA A 90 -14.20 -10.16 3.03
C ALA A 90 -14.93 -10.59 4.31
N GLY A 91 -15.57 -9.63 4.99
CA GLY A 91 -16.27 -9.85 6.26
C GLY A 91 -15.44 -9.57 7.51
N ILE A 92 -14.13 -9.33 7.39
CA ILE A 92 -13.31 -8.87 8.52
C ILE A 92 -13.78 -7.48 8.98
N LYS A 93 -13.69 -7.20 10.27
CA LYS A 93 -14.08 -5.90 10.83
C LYS A 93 -13.03 -4.85 10.48
N THR A 94 -13.38 -3.95 9.58
CA THR A 94 -12.49 -2.86 9.16
C THR A 94 -12.75 -1.55 9.89
N GLY A 95 -13.99 -1.32 10.33
CA GLY A 95 -14.43 -0.06 10.95
C GLY A 95 -14.88 1.00 9.94
N ILE A 96 -14.76 0.75 8.64
CA ILE A 96 -15.36 1.55 7.58
C ILE A 96 -16.48 0.77 6.89
N ARG A 97 -17.42 1.47 6.29
CA ARG A 97 -18.48 0.89 5.47
C ARG A 97 -18.04 0.91 4.00
N ILE A 98 -18.35 -0.14 3.25
CA ILE A 98 -18.05 -0.21 1.82
C ILE A 98 -19.37 -0.06 1.06
N ALA A 99 -19.51 1.01 0.28
CA ALA A 99 -20.75 1.36 -0.44
C ALA A 99 -20.69 1.02 -1.94
N THR A 100 -19.81 0.11 -2.35
CA THR A 100 -19.72 -0.35 -3.73
C THR A 100 -20.64 -1.54 -3.98
N PRO A 101 -21.15 -1.74 -5.23
CA PRO A 101 -22.01 -2.87 -5.55
C PRO A 101 -21.40 -4.24 -5.27
N ASN A 102 -20.09 -4.37 -5.41
CA ASN A 102 -19.36 -5.61 -5.24
C ASN A 102 -18.14 -5.42 -4.28
N PRO A 103 -18.36 -5.34 -2.97
CA PRO A 103 -17.29 -5.09 -2.00
C PRO A 103 -16.14 -6.09 -2.05
N GLN A 104 -16.41 -7.34 -2.44
CA GLN A 104 -15.42 -8.42 -2.53
C GLN A 104 -14.41 -8.26 -3.69
N GLN A 105 -14.68 -7.36 -4.63
CA GLN A 105 -13.78 -7.06 -5.75
C GLN A 105 -12.73 -5.99 -5.40
N ILE A 106 -12.86 -5.34 -4.24
CA ILE A 106 -11.89 -4.33 -3.80
C ILE A 106 -10.70 -5.06 -3.18
N GLY A 107 -9.50 -4.74 -3.62
CA GLY A 107 -8.27 -5.27 -3.05
C GLY A 107 -8.18 -5.00 -1.55
N ALA A 108 -7.69 -5.96 -0.80
CA ALA A 108 -7.54 -5.83 0.66
C ALA A 108 -6.60 -4.68 1.04
N ASP A 109 -5.57 -4.42 0.24
CA ASP A 109 -4.65 -3.29 0.33
C ASP A 109 -5.39 -1.93 0.31
N ARG A 110 -6.30 -1.73 -0.65
CA ARG A 110 -7.10 -0.51 -0.75
C ARG A 110 -8.01 -0.29 0.46
N ILE A 111 -8.55 -1.38 1.02
CA ILE A 111 -9.39 -1.32 2.22
C ILE A 111 -8.57 -0.91 3.44
N VAL A 112 -7.39 -1.50 3.65
CA VAL A 112 -6.55 -1.15 4.80
C VAL A 112 -5.99 0.27 4.69
N ASP A 113 -5.68 0.74 3.47
CA ASP A 113 -5.27 2.12 3.22
C ASP A 113 -6.39 3.11 3.54
N ALA A 114 -7.61 2.81 3.10
CA ALA A 114 -8.81 3.60 3.42
C ALA A 114 -9.08 3.65 4.94
N VAL A 115 -8.94 2.52 5.63
CA VAL A 115 -9.05 2.45 7.11
C VAL A 115 -8.02 3.34 7.76
N ALA A 116 -6.74 3.25 7.34
CA ALA A 116 -5.68 4.05 7.92
C ALA A 116 -5.90 5.55 7.70
N ALA A 117 -6.22 5.93 6.46
CA ALA A 117 -6.42 7.32 6.11
C ALA A 117 -7.57 7.93 6.91
N TYR A 118 -8.70 7.23 6.99
CA TYR A 118 -9.86 7.70 7.74
C TYR A 118 -9.59 7.79 9.25
N GLU A 119 -9.00 6.76 9.87
CA GLU A 119 -8.76 6.70 11.31
C GLU A 119 -7.65 7.66 11.78
N VAL A 120 -6.64 7.92 10.93
CA VAL A 120 -5.48 8.77 11.31
C VAL A 120 -5.70 10.23 10.93
N TYR A 121 -6.32 10.47 9.78
CA TYR A 121 -6.42 11.83 9.20
C TYR A 121 -7.83 12.39 9.18
N GLY A 122 -8.85 11.57 9.50
CA GLY A 122 -10.26 11.94 9.44
C GLY A 122 -10.83 11.87 8.03
N GLY A 123 -12.17 12.02 7.93
CA GLY A 123 -12.88 12.12 6.66
C GLY A 123 -13.52 13.51 6.47
N PRO A 124 -13.88 13.90 5.22
CA PRO A 124 -13.65 13.12 4.01
C PRO A 124 -12.18 13.03 3.61
N VAL A 125 -11.74 11.90 3.02
CA VAL A 125 -10.35 11.67 2.64
C VAL A 125 -10.23 10.93 1.31
N LEU A 126 -9.35 11.43 0.44
CA LEU A 126 -8.95 10.77 -0.80
C LEU A 126 -7.58 10.14 -0.58
N VAL A 127 -7.51 8.82 -0.71
CA VAL A 127 -6.27 8.05 -0.55
C VAL A 127 -5.69 7.76 -1.91
N ILE A 128 -4.39 7.98 -2.09
CA ILE A 128 -3.69 7.68 -3.33
C ILE A 128 -2.51 6.75 -3.01
N ASP A 129 -2.51 5.54 -3.56
CA ASP A 129 -1.36 4.64 -3.48
C ASP A 129 -0.61 4.58 -4.81
N PHE A 130 0.67 4.97 -4.81
CA PHE A 130 1.59 4.82 -5.93
C PHE A 130 2.33 3.48 -5.86
N GLY A 131 1.58 2.41 -6.00
CA GLY A 131 2.04 1.03 -5.98
C GLY A 131 2.33 0.44 -7.37
N THR A 132 2.05 -0.86 -7.52
CA THR A 132 2.09 -1.55 -8.82
C THR A 132 1.06 -0.96 -9.78
N ALA A 133 -0.16 -0.73 -9.32
CA ALA A 133 -1.12 0.20 -9.91
C ALA A 133 -1.09 1.50 -9.11
N THR A 134 -1.55 2.61 -9.68
CA THR A 134 -1.90 3.81 -8.92
C THR A 134 -3.40 3.77 -8.65
N THR A 135 -3.78 3.77 -7.38
CA THR A 135 -5.20 3.80 -6.97
C THR A 135 -5.54 5.11 -6.30
N TYR A 136 -6.80 5.51 -6.44
CA TYR A 136 -7.39 6.70 -5.82
C TYR A 136 -8.69 6.24 -5.18
N ASP A 137 -8.81 6.35 -3.87
CA ASP A 137 -9.91 5.80 -3.08
C ASP A 137 -10.55 6.88 -2.22
N MET A 138 -11.86 7.10 -2.41
CA MET A 138 -12.61 8.13 -1.69
C MET A 138 -13.37 7.54 -0.51
N VAL A 139 -13.14 8.12 0.67
CA VAL A 139 -13.88 7.83 1.91
C VAL A 139 -14.58 9.10 2.38
N ASP A 140 -15.88 9.01 2.64
CA ASP A 140 -16.69 10.16 3.10
C ASP A 140 -16.42 10.50 4.58
N GLU A 141 -17.07 11.57 5.05
CA GLU A 141 -16.98 12.03 6.44
C GLU A 141 -17.51 11.01 7.48
N ASN A 142 -18.33 10.06 7.05
CA ASN A 142 -18.92 9.02 7.89
C ASN A 142 -18.14 7.68 7.86
N GLY A 143 -16.97 7.67 7.22
CA GLY A 143 -16.15 6.45 7.07
C GLY A 143 -16.73 5.47 6.04
N THR A 144 -17.39 5.97 5.00
CA THR A 144 -17.89 5.14 3.90
C THR A 144 -16.91 5.19 2.73
N PHE A 145 -16.36 4.05 2.36
CA PHE A 145 -15.62 3.86 1.11
C PHE A 145 -16.61 3.97 -0.05
N MET A 146 -16.55 5.06 -0.81
CA MET A 146 -17.49 5.39 -1.87
C MET A 146 -17.17 4.71 -3.19
N GLY A 147 -15.89 4.48 -3.45
CA GLY A 147 -15.36 3.94 -4.70
C GLY A 147 -13.96 4.44 -4.96
N GLY A 148 -13.42 4.07 -6.11
CA GLY A 148 -12.08 4.52 -6.46
C GLY A 148 -11.74 4.33 -7.93
N ILE A 149 -10.56 4.82 -8.29
CA ILE A 149 -10.00 4.80 -9.64
C ILE A 149 -8.74 3.94 -9.60
N THR A 150 -8.48 3.21 -10.67
CA THR A 150 -7.25 2.43 -10.84
C THR A 150 -6.61 2.81 -12.16
N ALA A 151 -5.35 3.23 -12.10
CA ALA A 151 -4.53 3.58 -13.25
C ALA A 151 -3.25 2.72 -13.27
N PRO A 152 -2.57 2.60 -14.42
CA PRO A 152 -1.26 1.97 -14.46
C PRO A 152 -0.28 2.69 -13.54
N GLY A 153 0.44 1.93 -12.69
CA GLY A 153 1.50 2.52 -11.87
C GLY A 153 2.68 3.00 -12.72
N ILE A 154 3.45 3.94 -12.19
CA ILE A 154 4.57 4.58 -12.92
C ILE A 154 5.57 3.53 -13.43
N ARG A 155 5.87 2.49 -12.63
CA ARG A 155 6.79 1.41 -13.04
C ARG A 155 6.24 0.55 -14.17
N ILE A 156 4.93 0.28 -14.18
CA ILE A 156 4.28 -0.46 -15.28
C ILE A 156 4.30 0.38 -16.54
N SER A 157 3.95 1.68 -16.44
CA SER A 157 3.99 2.60 -17.57
C SER A 157 5.39 2.73 -18.15
N ALA A 158 6.41 2.87 -17.30
CA ALA A 158 7.79 2.90 -17.71
C ALA A 158 8.19 1.60 -18.43
N LYS A 159 7.84 0.44 -17.84
CA LYS A 159 8.14 -0.88 -18.40
C LYS A 159 7.51 -1.06 -19.78
N ALA A 160 6.25 -0.69 -19.96
CA ALA A 160 5.57 -0.75 -21.25
C ALA A 160 6.30 0.05 -22.34
N LEU A 161 6.85 1.23 -21.98
CA LEU A 161 7.61 2.04 -22.95
C LEU A 161 8.85 1.33 -23.49
N TRP A 162 9.67 0.70 -22.64
CA TRP A 162 10.90 0.05 -23.14
C TRP A 162 10.69 -1.40 -23.61
N GLU A 163 9.63 -2.08 -23.22
CA GLU A 163 9.32 -3.42 -23.73
C GLU A 163 8.64 -3.38 -25.12
N ASP A 164 7.77 -2.38 -25.36
CA ASP A 164 6.99 -2.30 -26.59
C ASP A 164 7.56 -1.35 -27.65
N ALA A 165 8.54 -0.49 -27.29
CA ALA A 165 9.14 0.44 -28.21
C ALA A 165 10.61 0.10 -28.51
N ALA A 166 10.90 -0.34 -29.74
CA ALA A 166 12.19 -0.90 -30.16
C ALA A 166 13.45 -0.03 -29.88
N LYS A 167 13.30 1.28 -29.62
CA LYS A 167 14.42 2.20 -29.44
C LYS A 167 14.44 2.88 -28.05
N LEU A 168 13.49 2.55 -27.19
CA LEU A 168 13.46 3.16 -25.85
C LEU A 168 14.20 2.26 -24.84
N PRO A 169 15.21 2.79 -24.13
CA PRO A 169 15.95 2.02 -23.15
C PRO A 169 15.18 1.88 -21.83
N GLU A 170 15.57 0.89 -21.02
CA GLU A 170 15.21 0.90 -19.59
C GLU A 170 15.83 2.10 -18.88
N ILE A 171 15.02 2.81 -18.09
CA ILE A 171 15.43 4.03 -17.41
C ILE A 171 15.12 3.98 -15.92
N GLU A 172 15.88 4.74 -15.14
CA GLU A 172 15.54 5.05 -13.76
C GLU A 172 14.40 6.07 -13.70
N ILE A 173 13.38 5.79 -12.86
CA ILE A 173 12.27 6.71 -12.64
C ILE A 173 12.71 7.77 -11.64
N LYS A 174 13.02 8.95 -12.16
CA LYS A 174 13.33 10.15 -11.37
C LYS A 174 12.82 11.39 -12.10
N LYS A 175 12.57 12.46 -11.34
CA LYS A 175 12.18 13.74 -11.92
C LYS A 175 13.38 14.35 -12.66
N PRO A 176 13.25 14.72 -13.93
CA PRO A 176 14.26 15.51 -14.62
C PRO A 176 14.13 17.00 -14.25
N ASP A 177 15.20 17.77 -14.45
CA ASP A 177 15.24 19.21 -14.11
C ASP A 177 14.26 20.05 -14.93
N ASN A 178 13.99 19.61 -16.17
CA ASN A 178 13.11 20.32 -17.09
C ASN A 178 12.02 19.39 -17.65
N ILE A 179 10.82 19.94 -17.86
CA ILE A 179 9.72 19.20 -18.49
C ILE A 179 10.01 18.86 -19.96
N LEU A 180 10.75 19.70 -20.68
CA LEU A 180 11.20 19.39 -22.03
C LEU A 180 12.55 18.66 -21.96
N GLY A 181 12.52 17.33 -22.09
CA GLY A 181 13.71 16.50 -22.17
C GLY A 181 14.48 16.76 -23.47
N LYS A 182 15.82 16.83 -23.38
CA LYS A 182 16.71 17.08 -24.52
C LYS A 182 17.31 15.81 -25.12
N ASP A 183 17.10 14.68 -24.49
CA ASP A 183 17.51 13.34 -24.92
C ASP A 183 16.40 12.33 -24.60
N THR A 184 16.56 11.09 -25.09
CA THR A 184 15.55 10.03 -24.92
C THR A 184 15.25 9.76 -23.45
N ILE A 185 16.27 9.70 -22.59
CA ILE A 185 16.12 9.35 -21.17
C ILE A 185 15.33 10.45 -20.44
N THR A 186 15.76 11.70 -20.56
CA THR A 186 15.10 12.84 -19.91
C THR A 186 13.71 13.09 -20.46
N SER A 187 13.46 12.82 -21.76
CA SER A 187 12.13 12.89 -22.37
C SER A 187 11.19 11.82 -21.76
N MET A 188 11.64 10.56 -21.64
CA MET A 188 10.86 9.50 -21.00
C MET A 188 10.59 9.80 -19.51
N GLN A 189 11.61 10.26 -18.78
CA GLN A 189 11.47 10.65 -17.37
C GLN A 189 10.44 11.77 -17.20
N ALA A 190 10.49 12.78 -18.07
CA ALA A 190 9.54 13.89 -18.05
C ALA A 190 8.11 13.42 -18.29
N GLY A 191 7.89 12.59 -19.31
CA GLY A 191 6.57 12.01 -19.61
C GLY A 191 6.01 11.19 -18.45
N LEU A 192 6.84 10.35 -17.82
CA LEU A 192 6.43 9.51 -16.70
C LEU A 192 6.12 10.35 -15.44
N VAL A 193 6.98 11.27 -15.06
CA VAL A 193 6.84 12.01 -13.79
C VAL A 193 5.84 13.16 -13.93
N TYR A 194 6.04 14.06 -14.88
CA TYR A 194 5.10 15.19 -15.06
C TYR A 194 3.73 14.74 -15.57
N GLY A 195 3.69 13.68 -16.40
CA GLY A 195 2.44 13.07 -16.81
C GLY A 195 1.65 12.51 -15.61
N GLN A 196 2.34 11.84 -14.67
CA GLN A 196 1.70 11.34 -13.46
C GLN A 196 1.26 12.46 -12.51
N ILE A 197 2.03 13.55 -12.39
CA ILE A 197 1.63 14.74 -11.62
C ILE A 197 0.33 15.30 -12.19
N GLY A 198 0.30 15.59 -13.50
CA GLY A 198 -0.89 16.15 -14.16
C GLY A 198 -2.12 15.21 -14.07
N GLN A 199 -1.93 13.89 -14.23
CA GLN A 199 -2.98 12.90 -14.02
C GLN A 199 -3.52 12.97 -12.58
N THR A 200 -2.62 13.03 -11.60
CA THR A 200 -2.97 13.06 -10.18
C THR A 200 -3.76 14.31 -9.84
N GLU A 201 -3.29 15.48 -10.26
CA GLU A 201 -3.98 16.75 -10.03
C GLU A 201 -5.37 16.78 -10.68
N TYR A 202 -5.47 16.31 -11.92
CA TYR A 202 -6.75 16.25 -12.63
C TYR A 202 -7.74 15.34 -11.89
N ILE A 203 -7.30 14.12 -11.46
CA ILE A 203 -8.15 13.16 -10.77
C ILE A 203 -8.59 13.70 -9.40
N ILE A 204 -7.68 14.28 -8.60
CA ILE A 204 -8.02 14.90 -7.32
C ILE A 204 -9.13 15.94 -7.50
N ASN A 205 -8.93 16.88 -8.41
CA ASN A 205 -9.89 17.96 -8.66
C ASN A 205 -11.22 17.42 -9.15
N LYS A 206 -11.20 16.41 -10.05
CA LYS A 206 -12.41 15.81 -10.60
C LYS A 206 -13.19 15.02 -9.56
N VAL A 207 -12.52 14.28 -8.69
CA VAL A 207 -13.16 13.55 -7.56
C VAL A 207 -13.81 14.54 -6.60
N LYS A 208 -13.10 15.60 -6.21
CA LYS A 208 -13.65 16.67 -5.33
C LYS A 208 -14.88 17.34 -5.95
N GLU A 209 -14.83 17.65 -7.25
CA GLU A 209 -15.95 18.24 -8.00
C GLU A 209 -17.18 17.31 -8.03
N GLU A 210 -17.01 16.04 -8.40
CA GLU A 210 -18.10 15.06 -8.54
C GLU A 210 -18.74 14.67 -7.21
N THR A 211 -17.95 14.62 -6.13
CA THR A 211 -18.44 14.28 -4.80
C THR A 211 -18.94 15.49 -4.01
N GLY A 212 -18.57 16.71 -4.41
CA GLY A 212 -18.82 17.93 -3.65
C GLY A 212 -17.94 18.08 -2.41
N MET A 213 -17.01 17.18 -2.19
CA MET A 213 -16.12 17.13 -0.99
C MET A 213 -14.83 17.91 -1.25
N TYR A 214 -14.93 19.22 -1.40
CA TYR A 214 -13.80 20.10 -1.71
C TYR A 214 -12.75 20.17 -0.60
N ASP A 215 -13.16 19.92 0.64
CA ASP A 215 -12.33 19.88 1.84
C ASP A 215 -11.73 18.49 2.11
N ALA A 216 -11.97 17.50 1.24
CA ALA A 216 -11.39 16.17 1.38
C ALA A 216 -9.86 16.26 1.44
N LYS A 217 -9.30 15.71 2.53
CA LYS A 217 -7.86 15.60 2.70
C LYS A 217 -7.29 14.59 1.70
N VAL A 218 -6.16 14.91 1.08
CA VAL A 218 -5.48 14.05 0.11
C VAL A 218 -4.26 13.41 0.78
N VAL A 219 -4.34 12.10 1.01
CA VAL A 219 -3.29 11.30 1.65
C VAL A 219 -2.66 10.39 0.62
N VAL A 220 -1.34 10.48 0.46
CA VAL A 220 -0.56 9.70 -0.50
C VAL A 220 0.28 8.66 0.21
N THR A 221 0.35 7.47 -0.35
CA THR A 221 1.25 6.38 0.06
C THR A 221 1.94 5.75 -1.16
N GLY A 222 2.65 4.65 -0.94
CA GLY A 222 3.35 3.91 -1.98
C GLY A 222 4.77 4.38 -2.25
N GLY A 223 5.55 3.49 -2.84
CA GLY A 223 7.01 3.65 -2.96
C GLY A 223 7.47 4.78 -3.88
N LEU A 224 6.64 5.23 -4.83
CA LEU A 224 6.90 6.36 -5.72
C LEU A 224 6.10 7.61 -5.34
N GLY A 225 5.26 7.53 -4.31
CA GLY A 225 4.40 8.64 -3.86
C GLY A 225 5.18 9.90 -3.51
N ARG A 226 6.36 9.77 -2.90
CA ARG A 226 7.19 10.92 -2.51
C ARG A 226 7.60 11.78 -3.72
N ILE A 227 7.90 11.16 -4.87
CA ILE A 227 8.31 11.90 -6.08
C ILE A 227 7.18 12.80 -6.58
N ILE A 228 5.93 12.30 -6.49
CA ILE A 228 4.76 13.03 -6.96
C ILE A 228 4.28 14.04 -5.91
N SER A 229 4.18 13.63 -4.64
CA SER A 229 3.65 14.49 -3.57
C SER A 229 4.48 15.76 -3.32
N ASN A 230 5.79 15.73 -3.60
CA ASN A 230 6.66 16.90 -3.47
C ASN A 230 6.48 17.93 -4.60
N GLU A 231 5.74 17.60 -5.66
CA GLU A 231 5.63 18.39 -6.89
C GLU A 231 4.23 18.98 -7.09
N THR A 232 3.33 18.79 -6.16
CA THR A 232 1.96 19.28 -6.22
C THR A 232 1.46 19.75 -4.86
N GLU A 233 0.77 20.88 -4.84
CA GLU A 233 0.11 21.42 -3.65
C GLU A 233 -1.24 20.72 -3.35
N ASN A 234 -1.72 19.86 -4.25
CA ASN A 234 -2.97 19.14 -4.09
C ASN A 234 -2.87 17.93 -3.14
N VAL A 235 -1.68 17.61 -2.64
CA VAL A 235 -1.43 16.53 -1.68
C VAL A 235 -1.16 17.13 -0.31
N ASP A 236 -1.98 16.76 0.67
CA ASP A 236 -1.84 17.24 2.05
C ASP A 236 -0.80 16.46 2.85
N VAL A 237 -0.72 15.14 2.62
CA VAL A 237 0.15 14.25 3.41
C VAL A 237 0.74 13.14 2.54
N TYR A 238 2.05 12.88 2.71
CA TYR A 238 2.69 11.65 2.27
C TYR A 238 3.01 10.75 3.47
N ASP A 239 2.36 9.59 3.55
CA ASP A 239 2.55 8.61 4.62
C ASP A 239 3.05 7.27 4.02
N PRO A 240 4.37 7.00 4.07
CA PRO A 240 4.94 5.78 3.51
C PRO A 240 4.54 4.50 4.25
N ASP A 241 4.03 4.62 5.47
CA ASP A 241 3.66 3.50 6.33
C ASP A 241 2.13 3.31 6.44
N LEU A 242 1.35 4.00 5.61
CA LEU A 242 -0.11 4.03 5.67
C LEU A 242 -0.71 2.62 5.67
N THR A 243 -0.32 1.79 4.70
CA THR A 243 -0.80 0.40 4.56
C THR A 243 -0.52 -0.44 5.81
N LEU A 244 0.70 -0.36 6.36
CA LEU A 244 1.05 -1.08 7.59
C LEU A 244 0.24 -0.59 8.79
N LYS A 245 0.02 0.72 8.92
CA LYS A 245 -0.86 1.30 9.94
C LYS A 245 -2.29 0.79 9.81
N GLY A 246 -2.81 0.70 8.59
CA GLY A 246 -4.13 0.17 8.29
C GLY A 246 -4.28 -1.30 8.70
N ILE A 247 -3.30 -2.12 8.38
CA ILE A 247 -3.27 -3.53 8.78
C ILE A 247 -3.29 -3.65 10.32
N ASN A 248 -2.47 -2.85 11.03
CA ASN A 248 -2.46 -2.83 12.50
C ASN A 248 -3.80 -2.37 13.08
N LEU A 249 -4.42 -1.34 12.50
CA LEU A 249 -5.75 -0.86 12.93
C LEU A 249 -6.82 -1.94 12.75
N VAL A 250 -6.82 -2.65 11.62
CA VAL A 250 -7.73 -3.78 11.38
C VAL A 250 -7.48 -4.89 12.39
N TYR A 251 -6.23 -5.27 12.67
CA TYR A 251 -5.88 -6.24 13.70
C TYR A 251 -6.48 -5.88 15.06
N ARG A 252 -6.30 -4.66 15.51
CA ARG A 252 -6.81 -4.18 16.81
C ARG A 252 -8.33 -4.22 16.91
N LYS A 253 -9.03 -4.03 15.79
CA LYS A 253 -10.51 -4.13 15.75
C LYS A 253 -11.00 -5.58 15.91
N GLN A 254 -10.19 -6.60 15.54
CA GLN A 254 -10.54 -8.00 15.80
C GLN A 254 -10.44 -8.34 17.29
N ASN A 255 -9.44 -7.80 17.98
CA ASN A 255 -9.11 -8.17 19.36
C ASN A 255 -9.85 -7.35 20.44
N ARG A 256 -10.63 -6.34 20.09
CA ARG A 256 -11.41 -5.51 21.05
C ARG A 256 -12.54 -6.24 21.78
N LYS A 257 -12.76 -7.55 21.55
CA LYS A 257 -13.76 -8.34 22.27
C LYS A 257 -13.35 -8.80 23.70
N GLY A 258 -12.16 -8.43 24.18
CA GLY A 258 -11.59 -8.95 25.45
C GLY A 258 -11.47 -7.94 26.59
N VAL A 259 -11.95 -6.71 26.46
CA VAL A 259 -11.96 -5.73 27.57
C VAL A 259 -13.41 -5.33 27.87
N LYS A 260 -14.03 -6.13 28.74
CA LYS A 260 -15.18 -5.74 29.57
C LYS A 260 -14.79 -5.92 31.01
#